data_0fb6bb596abaa1b1005dcd6cede560ff
#
_entry.id   0fb6bb596abaa1b1005dcd6cede560ff
#
_cell.length_a   1.000
_cell.length_b   1.000
_cell.length_c   1.000
_cell.angle_alpha   90.00
_cell.angle_beta   90.00
_cell.angle_gamma   90.00
#
_symmetry.space_group_name_H-M   'P 1'
#
loop_
_entity.id
_entity.type
_entity.pdbx_description
1 polymer ?
#
loop_
_entity_poly.entity_id
_entity_poly.type
_entity_poly.pdbx_seq_one_letter_code
_entity_poly.pdbx_strand_id
1 'polypeptide(L)'
;MKMIGNGLRLIRVFFRLVFEMIRNYKKLNNDPDHNFLICKEICQKIVESAKIQLEIVQKEALPKLENFLLVSNHRCFFDLVFLLAAIEDTISFVAAKELWHYPILSRYLDSIGCVALERGAKKTETIKSNIVSMHQALAKGNLVLFPEGECSYYDEQMHKFRK
;
A
#
# COMPACT_ATOMS: atom_id res chain seq x y z
N MET A 1 -22.67 5.40 -21.71
CA MET A 1 -22.10 6.75 -21.47
C MET A 1 -21.50 6.96 -20.07
N LYS A 2 -21.83 6.16 -19.04
CA LYS A 2 -21.21 6.26 -17.68
C LYS A 2 -19.76 5.76 -17.57
N MET A 3 -19.32 4.82 -18.42
CA MET A 3 -17.97 4.25 -18.35
C MET A 3 -16.84 5.23 -18.75
N ILE A 4 -17.07 6.11 -19.73
CA ILE A 4 -16.02 7.06 -20.18
C ILE A 4 -15.73 8.11 -19.11
N GLY A 5 -16.76 8.53 -18.35
CA GLY A 5 -16.57 9.49 -17.24
C GLY A 5 -15.74 8.94 -16.09
N ASN A 6 -15.84 7.63 -15.79
CA ASN A 6 -15.07 6.99 -14.73
C ASN A 6 -13.58 6.84 -15.10
N GLY A 7 -13.27 6.50 -16.35
CA GLY A 7 -11.88 6.40 -16.84
C GLY A 7 -11.13 7.73 -16.74
N LEU A 8 -11.73 8.82 -17.21
CA LEU A 8 -11.15 10.17 -17.11
C LEU A 8 -10.96 10.62 -15.64
N ARG A 9 -11.86 10.23 -14.75
CA ARG A 9 -11.75 10.51 -13.31
C ARG A 9 -10.56 9.77 -12.70
N LEU A 10 -10.40 8.48 -12.99
CA LEU A 10 -9.27 7.67 -12.51
C LEU A 10 -7.93 8.21 -13.00
N ILE A 11 -7.85 8.61 -14.27
CA ILE A 11 -6.64 9.22 -14.85
C ILE A 11 -6.29 10.51 -14.10
N ARG A 12 -7.25 11.39 -13.84
CA ARG A 12 -7.02 12.64 -13.09
C ARG A 12 -6.53 12.36 -11.66
N VAL A 13 -7.13 11.38 -10.98
CA VAL A 13 -6.74 10.97 -9.63
C VAL A 13 -5.31 10.42 -9.63
N PHE A 14 -4.94 9.60 -10.63
CA PHE A 14 -3.59 9.07 -10.77
C PHE A 14 -2.56 10.20 -11.00
N PHE A 15 -2.81 11.12 -11.93
CA PHE A 15 -1.91 12.25 -12.16
C PHE A 15 -1.78 13.15 -10.92
N ARG A 16 -2.86 13.34 -10.18
CA ARG A 16 -2.81 14.09 -8.93
C ARG A 16 -1.96 13.38 -7.88
N LEU A 17 -2.07 12.06 -7.76
CA LEU A 17 -1.21 11.26 -6.86
C LEU A 17 0.26 11.47 -7.21
N VAL A 18 0.63 11.29 -8.47
CA VAL A 18 2.01 11.49 -8.94
C VAL A 18 2.48 12.92 -8.67
N PHE A 19 1.66 13.92 -8.93
CA PHE A 19 1.97 15.33 -8.65
C PHE A 19 2.23 15.58 -7.16
N GLU A 20 1.37 15.07 -6.26
CA GLU A 20 1.55 15.21 -4.83
C GLU A 20 2.83 14.48 -4.36
N MET A 21 3.13 13.31 -4.90
CA MET A 21 4.38 12.61 -4.63
C MET A 21 5.60 13.44 -5.04
N ILE A 22 5.63 13.99 -6.25
CA ILE A 22 6.73 14.84 -6.72
C ILE A 22 6.89 16.06 -5.82
N ARG A 23 5.80 16.74 -5.47
CA ARG A 23 5.81 17.95 -4.64
C ARG A 23 6.37 17.69 -3.24
N ASN A 24 6.07 16.54 -2.66
CA ASN A 24 6.50 16.19 -1.30
C ASN A 24 7.80 15.37 -1.25
N TYR A 25 8.35 14.98 -2.40
CA TYR A 25 9.54 14.13 -2.50
C TYR A 25 10.73 14.59 -1.65
N LYS A 26 11.00 15.89 -1.63
CA LYS A 26 12.12 16.49 -0.87
C LYS A 26 11.88 16.54 0.64
N LYS A 27 10.67 16.32 1.11
CA LYS A 27 10.33 16.30 2.54
C LYS A 27 10.62 14.96 3.20
N LEU A 28 10.79 13.88 2.39
CA LEU A 28 11.14 12.56 2.91
C LEU A 28 12.54 12.58 3.52
N ASN A 29 12.65 12.00 4.71
CA ASN A 29 13.87 11.94 5.50
C ASN A 29 14.13 10.50 6.02
N ASN A 30 14.97 10.33 7.04
CA ASN A 30 15.31 9.03 7.60
C ASN A 30 14.36 8.60 8.75
N ASP A 31 13.29 9.35 9.00
CA ASP A 31 12.28 9.03 10.01
C ASP A 31 11.04 8.39 9.35
N PRO A 32 10.81 7.07 9.53
CA PRO A 32 9.67 6.37 8.93
C PRO A 32 8.31 6.91 9.38
N ASP A 33 8.17 7.33 10.63
CA ASP A 33 6.91 7.86 11.16
C ASP A 33 6.56 9.21 10.53
N HIS A 34 7.55 10.09 10.39
CA HIS A 34 7.39 11.34 9.65
C HIS A 34 7.00 11.09 8.19
N ASN A 35 7.67 10.14 7.52
CA ASN A 35 7.38 9.80 6.13
C ASN A 35 6.00 9.17 5.96
N PHE A 36 5.58 8.35 6.93
CA PHE A 36 4.23 7.80 6.97
C PHE A 36 3.17 8.91 7.03
N LEU A 37 3.36 9.92 7.86
CA LEU A 37 2.44 11.07 7.94
C LEU A 37 2.35 11.83 6.61
N ILE A 38 3.47 11.99 5.90
CA ILE A 38 3.47 12.58 4.55
C ILE A 38 2.67 11.72 3.58
N CYS A 39 2.88 10.39 3.57
CA CYS A 39 2.14 9.46 2.73
C CYS A 39 0.65 9.51 3.04
N LYS A 40 0.28 9.50 4.32
CA LYS A 40 -1.11 9.58 4.79
C LYS A 40 -1.77 10.86 4.31
N GLU A 41 -1.13 12.02 4.49
CA GLU A 41 -1.64 13.32 4.03
C GLU A 41 -1.87 13.35 2.50
N ILE A 42 -0.93 12.80 1.72
CA ILE A 42 -1.09 12.66 0.26
C ILE A 42 -2.30 11.80 -0.04
N CYS A 43 -2.44 10.64 0.59
CA CYS A 43 -3.54 9.70 0.34
C CYS A 43 -4.89 10.30 0.72
N GLN A 44 -4.98 11.02 1.85
CA GLN A 44 -6.20 11.72 2.25
C GLN A 44 -6.62 12.78 1.21
N LYS A 45 -5.69 13.59 0.72
CA LYS A 45 -5.96 14.56 -0.36
C LYS A 45 -6.43 13.89 -1.65
N ILE A 46 -5.93 12.69 -1.95
CA ILE A 46 -6.37 11.92 -3.12
C ILE A 46 -7.81 11.44 -2.94
N VAL A 47 -8.13 10.86 -1.79
CA VAL A 47 -9.48 10.39 -1.43
C VAL A 47 -10.48 11.55 -1.52
N GLU A 48 -10.18 12.71 -0.91
CA GLU A 48 -10.99 13.91 -0.96
C GLU A 48 -11.20 14.41 -2.39
N SER A 49 -10.12 14.52 -3.17
CA SER A 49 -10.18 15.01 -4.56
C SER A 49 -11.00 14.08 -5.47
N ALA A 50 -10.98 12.79 -5.16
CA ALA A 50 -11.78 11.77 -5.82
C ALA A 50 -13.24 11.75 -5.34
N LYS A 51 -13.59 12.54 -4.31
CA LYS A 51 -14.92 12.53 -3.66
C LYS A 51 -15.33 11.12 -3.24
N ILE A 52 -14.38 10.36 -2.69
CA ILE A 52 -14.62 9.02 -2.16
C ILE A 52 -14.92 9.16 -0.68
N GLN A 53 -16.01 8.55 -0.23
CA GLN A 53 -16.32 8.40 1.18
C GLN A 53 -15.79 7.06 1.66
N LEU A 54 -14.85 7.11 2.61
CA LEU A 54 -14.34 5.92 3.30
C LEU A 54 -15.16 5.71 4.56
N GLU A 55 -15.80 4.56 4.66
CA GLU A 55 -16.49 4.12 5.86
C GLU A 55 -15.67 3.01 6.51
N ILE A 56 -15.30 3.22 7.77
CA ILE A 56 -14.57 2.24 8.56
C ILE A 56 -15.56 1.54 9.46
N VAL A 57 -15.90 0.29 9.11
CA VAL A 57 -16.78 -0.56 9.90
C VAL A 57 -15.94 -1.35 10.89
N GLN A 58 -16.39 -1.45 12.16
CA GLN A 58 -15.71 -2.21 13.22
C GLN A 58 -14.27 -1.72 13.53
N LYS A 59 -14.07 -0.39 13.58
CA LYS A 59 -12.78 0.20 13.92
C LYS A 59 -12.20 -0.32 15.26
N GLU A 60 -13.07 -0.62 16.22
CA GLU A 60 -12.72 -1.12 17.54
C GLU A 60 -12.19 -2.57 17.52
N ALA A 61 -12.39 -3.28 16.41
CA ALA A 61 -11.88 -4.64 16.25
C ALA A 61 -10.39 -4.69 15.88
N LEU A 62 -9.78 -3.55 15.55
CA LEU A 62 -8.34 -3.48 15.32
C LEU A 62 -7.62 -3.67 16.68
N PRO A 63 -6.80 -4.72 16.83
CA PRO A 63 -6.12 -4.96 18.09
C PRO A 63 -5.11 -3.84 18.36
N LYS A 64 -5.06 -3.35 19.60
CA LYS A 64 -3.98 -2.48 20.08
C LYS A 64 -2.75 -3.33 20.38
N LEU A 65 -2.12 -3.87 19.36
CA LEU A 65 -0.90 -4.66 19.46
C LEU A 65 0.31 -3.78 19.17
N GLU A 66 1.45 -4.09 19.76
CA GLU A 66 2.71 -3.37 19.47
C GLU A 66 3.11 -3.53 18.00
N ASN A 67 2.93 -4.74 17.43
CA ASN A 67 3.15 -4.99 16.01
C ASN A 67 2.10 -5.99 15.49
N PHE A 68 1.51 -5.74 14.34
CA PHE A 68 0.54 -6.63 13.74
C PHE A 68 0.78 -6.83 12.24
N LEU A 69 0.36 -8.00 11.75
CA LEU A 69 0.25 -8.29 10.34
C LEU A 69 -1.22 -8.12 9.91
N LEU A 70 -1.49 -7.07 9.14
CA LEU A 70 -2.80 -6.87 8.53
C LEU A 70 -2.86 -7.62 7.19
N VAL A 71 -3.76 -8.57 7.11
CA VAL A 71 -4.03 -9.33 5.88
C VAL A 71 -5.30 -8.78 5.24
N SER A 72 -5.20 -8.32 4.01
CA SER A 72 -6.32 -7.70 3.28
C SER A 72 -6.47 -8.31 1.90
N ASN A 73 -7.69 -8.34 1.38
CA ASN A 73 -7.95 -8.62 -0.02
C ASN A 73 -7.44 -7.48 -0.91
N HIS A 74 -7.09 -7.79 -2.17
CA HIS A 74 -6.54 -6.81 -3.12
C HIS A 74 -7.47 -6.61 -4.31
N ARG A 75 -8.28 -5.55 -4.23
CA ARG A 75 -9.30 -5.26 -5.24
C ARG A 75 -8.82 -4.32 -6.33
N CYS A 76 -7.97 -3.35 -5.98
CA CYS A 76 -7.45 -2.40 -6.96
C CYS A 76 -6.15 -1.74 -6.49
N PHE A 77 -5.49 -1.04 -7.39
CA PHE A 77 -4.28 -0.27 -7.09
C PHE A 77 -4.48 0.75 -5.94
N PHE A 78 -5.70 1.27 -5.75
CA PHE A 78 -5.98 2.27 -4.73
C PHE A 78 -6.17 1.70 -3.33
N ASP A 79 -6.13 0.39 -3.12
CA ASP A 79 -6.28 -0.20 -1.76
C ASP A 79 -5.20 0.33 -0.81
N LEU A 80 -3.95 0.52 -1.29
CA LEU A 80 -2.90 1.13 -0.50
C LEU A 80 -3.25 2.57 -0.10
N VAL A 81 -3.81 3.33 -1.05
CA VAL A 81 -4.22 4.73 -0.81
C VAL A 81 -5.32 4.79 0.26
N PHE A 82 -6.27 3.87 0.20
CA PHE A 82 -7.38 3.81 1.16
C PHE A 82 -6.90 3.39 2.55
N LEU A 83 -6.04 2.38 2.63
CA LEU A 83 -5.45 1.94 3.90
C LEU A 83 -4.59 3.03 4.54
N LEU A 84 -3.71 3.68 3.76
CA LEU A 84 -2.90 4.80 4.25
C LEU A 84 -3.74 6.00 4.69
N ALA A 85 -4.86 6.27 4.01
CA ALA A 85 -5.74 7.38 4.39
C ALA A 85 -6.54 7.08 5.66
N ALA A 86 -6.90 5.81 5.91
CA ALA A 86 -7.84 5.38 6.94
C ALA A 86 -7.18 4.95 8.26
N ILE A 87 -6.03 4.26 8.21
CA ILE A 87 -5.36 3.71 9.38
C ILE A 87 -4.59 4.81 10.10
N GLU A 88 -4.68 4.83 11.43
CA GLU A 88 -3.99 5.83 12.26
C GLU A 88 -2.55 5.42 12.58
N ASP A 89 -2.34 4.12 12.80
CA ASP A 89 -1.03 3.56 13.12
C ASP A 89 -0.10 3.58 11.91
N THR A 90 1.20 3.74 12.16
CA THR A 90 2.23 3.59 11.11
C THR A 90 2.18 2.18 10.56
N ILE A 91 2.00 2.06 9.26
CA ILE A 91 1.97 0.78 8.52
C ILE A 91 2.94 0.80 7.36
N SER A 92 3.55 -0.34 7.07
CA SER A 92 4.31 -0.61 5.86
C SER A 92 3.63 -1.72 5.04
N PHE A 93 4.11 -1.97 3.82
CA PHE A 93 3.48 -2.92 2.91
C PHE A 93 4.47 -3.94 2.38
N VAL A 94 3.98 -5.15 2.16
CA VAL A 94 4.66 -6.12 1.29
C VAL A 94 4.25 -5.80 -0.15
N ALA A 95 5.22 -5.45 -0.98
CA ALA A 95 5.00 -4.98 -2.34
C ALA A 95 5.86 -5.75 -3.35
N ALA A 96 5.39 -5.84 -4.58
CA ALA A 96 6.11 -6.51 -5.65
C ALA A 96 7.44 -5.79 -5.95
N LYS A 97 8.55 -6.53 -6.03
CA LYS A 97 9.90 -6.00 -6.25
C LYS A 97 10.00 -5.10 -7.49
N GLU A 98 9.19 -5.36 -8.50
CA GLU A 98 9.14 -4.59 -9.74
C GLU A 98 8.74 -3.13 -9.53
N LEU A 99 8.06 -2.80 -8.43
CA LEU A 99 7.68 -1.42 -8.10
C LEU A 99 8.90 -0.54 -7.77
N TRP A 100 10.01 -1.14 -7.37
CA TRP A 100 11.28 -0.41 -7.14
C TRP A 100 11.97 0.08 -8.42
N HIS A 101 11.52 -0.33 -9.60
CA HIS A 101 11.99 0.23 -10.87
C HIS A 101 11.47 1.67 -11.12
N TYR A 102 10.49 2.13 -10.36
CA TYR A 102 9.95 3.49 -10.47
C TYR A 102 10.58 4.41 -9.42
N PRO A 103 11.53 5.32 -9.79
CA PRO A 103 12.39 6.03 -8.83
C PRO A 103 11.64 6.87 -7.78
N ILE A 104 10.52 7.50 -8.17
CA ILE A 104 9.71 8.27 -7.23
C ILE A 104 8.99 7.34 -6.25
N LEU A 105 8.38 6.27 -6.76
CA LEU A 105 7.63 5.32 -5.95
C LEU A 105 8.55 4.54 -5.01
N SER A 106 9.71 4.07 -5.51
CA SER A 106 10.68 3.31 -4.69
C SER A 106 11.12 4.09 -3.45
N ARG A 107 11.40 5.40 -3.61
CA ARG A 107 11.77 6.23 -2.47
C ARG A 107 10.66 6.32 -1.42
N TYR A 108 9.39 6.38 -1.83
CA TYR A 108 8.27 6.35 -0.88
C TYR A 108 8.15 5.00 -0.20
N LEU A 109 8.25 3.90 -0.96
CA LEU A 109 8.21 2.55 -0.41
C LEU A 109 9.33 2.32 0.62
N ASP A 110 10.55 2.71 0.28
CA ASP A 110 11.70 2.62 1.19
C ASP A 110 11.50 3.49 2.44
N SER A 111 10.98 4.70 2.26
CA SER A 111 10.86 5.69 3.33
C SER A 111 9.88 5.30 4.43
N ILE A 112 8.92 4.43 4.14
CA ILE A 112 7.97 3.87 5.13
C ILE A 112 8.24 2.38 5.44
N GLY A 113 9.40 1.86 5.05
CA GLY A 113 9.85 0.51 5.39
C GLY A 113 9.11 -0.63 4.68
N CYS A 114 8.64 -0.41 3.45
CA CYS A 114 8.02 -1.47 2.67
C CYS A 114 8.99 -2.59 2.31
N VAL A 115 8.47 -3.81 2.21
CA VAL A 115 9.24 -5.02 1.90
C VAL A 115 9.06 -5.38 0.43
N ALA A 116 10.18 -5.42 -0.31
CA ALA A 116 10.20 -5.92 -1.68
C ALA A 116 10.09 -7.44 -1.71
N LEU A 117 9.07 -7.96 -2.40
CA LEU A 117 8.83 -9.39 -2.52
C LEU A 117 8.96 -9.83 -3.98
N GLU A 118 9.80 -10.84 -4.21
CA GLU A 118 9.90 -11.50 -5.51
C GLU A 118 8.75 -12.48 -5.69
N ARG A 119 7.77 -12.07 -6.52
CA ARG A 119 6.56 -12.87 -6.78
C ARG A 119 6.87 -14.11 -7.60
N GLY A 120 6.19 -15.22 -7.27
CA GLY A 120 6.34 -16.48 -8.01
C GLY A 120 7.71 -17.11 -7.86
N ALA A 121 8.44 -16.80 -6.78
CA ALA A 121 9.70 -17.42 -6.48
C ALA A 121 9.58 -18.93 -6.36
N LYS A 122 10.35 -19.65 -7.17
CA LYS A 122 10.41 -21.12 -7.15
C LYS A 122 11.61 -21.66 -6.38
N LYS A 123 12.63 -20.82 -6.18
CA LYS A 123 13.84 -21.19 -5.45
C LYS A 123 13.61 -21.08 -3.96
N THR A 124 13.96 -22.12 -3.21
CA THR A 124 13.81 -22.18 -1.76
C THR A 124 14.52 -21.02 -1.06
N GLU A 125 15.69 -20.62 -1.56
CA GLU A 125 16.47 -19.49 -1.02
C GLU A 125 15.71 -18.17 -1.13
N THR A 126 15.08 -17.92 -2.28
CA THR A 126 14.28 -16.70 -2.49
C THR A 126 13.05 -16.69 -1.59
N ILE A 127 12.37 -17.83 -1.43
CA ILE A 127 11.22 -17.95 -0.53
C ILE A 127 11.65 -17.68 0.91
N LYS A 128 12.75 -18.27 1.35
CA LYS A 128 13.32 -18.03 2.70
C LYS A 128 13.68 -16.56 2.90
N SER A 129 14.34 -15.94 1.90
CA SER A 129 14.71 -14.53 1.96
C SER A 129 13.48 -13.63 2.08
N ASN A 130 12.42 -13.91 1.31
CA ASN A 130 11.15 -13.18 1.38
C ASN A 130 10.53 -13.27 2.80
N ILE A 131 10.49 -14.47 3.38
CA ILE A 131 9.94 -14.71 4.73
C ILE A 131 10.78 -13.97 5.79
N VAL A 132 12.11 -14.05 5.70
CA VAL A 132 13.01 -13.36 6.63
C VAL A 132 12.81 -11.84 6.56
N SER A 133 12.70 -11.27 5.36
CA SER A 133 12.47 -9.83 5.17
C SER A 133 11.15 -9.37 5.76
N MET A 134 10.07 -10.14 5.56
CA MET A 134 8.77 -9.84 6.17
C MET A 134 8.82 -9.93 7.70
N HIS A 135 9.47 -10.96 8.24
CA HIS A 135 9.64 -11.11 9.69
C HIS A 135 10.43 -9.95 10.31
N GLN A 136 11.51 -9.53 9.65
CA GLN A 136 12.32 -8.38 10.10
C GLN A 136 11.53 -7.07 10.06
N ALA A 137 10.69 -6.87 9.04
CA ALA A 137 9.83 -5.69 8.95
C ALA A 137 8.75 -5.70 10.04
N LEU A 138 8.11 -6.85 10.27
CA LEU A 138 7.10 -7.01 11.31
C LEU A 138 7.68 -6.81 12.72
N ALA A 139 8.93 -7.18 12.94
CA ALA A 139 9.62 -6.90 14.21
C ALA A 139 9.87 -5.41 14.46
N LYS A 140 9.80 -4.57 13.42
CA LYS A 140 10.02 -3.11 13.51
C LYS A 140 8.73 -2.31 13.53
N GLY A 141 7.60 -2.88 13.10
CA GLY A 141 6.33 -2.18 13.02
C GLY A 141 5.23 -2.99 12.34
N ASN A 142 4.13 -2.34 12.05
CA ASN A 142 2.96 -2.97 11.45
C ASN A 142 3.16 -3.21 9.95
N LEU A 143 2.75 -4.37 9.47
CA LEU A 143 2.94 -4.80 8.09
C LEU A 143 1.61 -5.17 7.44
N VAL A 144 1.38 -4.73 6.22
CA VAL A 144 0.20 -5.08 5.43
C VAL A 144 0.60 -6.05 4.32
N LEU A 145 -0.17 -7.14 4.19
CA LEU A 145 0.02 -8.16 3.17
C LEU A 145 -1.27 -8.37 2.37
N PHE A 146 -1.14 -8.41 1.06
CA PHE A 146 -2.19 -8.84 0.14
C PHE A 146 -1.86 -10.25 -0.37
N PRO A 147 -2.42 -11.32 0.23
CA PRO A 147 -1.99 -12.69 -0.07
C PRO A 147 -2.39 -13.18 -1.46
N GLU A 148 -3.32 -12.49 -2.13
CA GLU A 148 -3.67 -12.74 -3.52
C GLU A 148 -2.52 -12.44 -4.49
N GLY A 149 -1.63 -11.50 -4.12
CA GLY A 149 -0.46 -11.09 -4.91
C GLY A 149 -0.78 -10.35 -6.21
N GLU A 150 -2.05 -10.14 -6.52
CA GLU A 150 -2.55 -9.38 -7.68
C GLU A 150 -3.92 -8.80 -7.40
N CYS A 151 -4.29 -7.75 -8.16
CA CYS A 151 -5.59 -7.08 -8.01
C CYS A 151 -6.71 -7.87 -8.69
N SER A 152 -7.84 -8.04 -8.02
CA SER A 152 -9.05 -8.70 -8.53
C SER A 152 -10.08 -7.69 -9.03
N TYR A 153 -9.74 -6.93 -10.09
CA TYR A 153 -10.54 -5.78 -10.56
C TYR A 153 -11.99 -6.08 -10.95
N TYR A 154 -12.28 -7.29 -11.43
CA TYR A 154 -13.56 -7.64 -12.06
C TYR A 154 -14.28 -8.79 -11.39
N ASP A 155 -13.63 -9.50 -10.48
CA ASP A 155 -14.23 -10.60 -9.75
C ASP A 155 -14.83 -10.15 -8.42
N GLU A 156 -16.07 -10.56 -8.13
CA GLU A 156 -16.66 -10.41 -6.80
C GLU A 156 -16.03 -11.38 -5.79
N GLN A 157 -15.36 -12.42 -6.28
CA GLN A 157 -14.68 -13.42 -5.46
C GLN A 157 -13.20 -13.05 -5.25
N MET A 158 -12.69 -13.32 -4.07
CA MET A 158 -11.27 -13.24 -3.79
C MET A 158 -10.48 -14.22 -4.63
N HIS A 159 -9.35 -13.79 -5.16
CA HIS A 159 -8.40 -14.69 -5.80
C HIS A 159 -7.81 -15.67 -4.78
N LYS A 160 -7.39 -16.86 -5.25
CA LYS A 160 -6.71 -17.82 -4.39
C LYS A 160 -5.40 -17.21 -3.89
N PHE A 161 -5.13 -17.42 -2.61
CA PHE A 161 -3.85 -17.02 -2.04
C PHE A 161 -2.70 -17.70 -2.76
N ARG A 162 -1.70 -16.92 -3.10
CA ARG A 162 -0.47 -17.46 -3.71
C ARG A 162 0.32 -18.21 -2.63
N LYS A 163 0.77 -19.42 -3.00
CA LYS A 163 1.65 -20.24 -2.17
C LYS A 163 3.08 -19.75 -2.30
#